data_bc6764a31cb557dc684882a9e6dff9cc
#
_entry.id   bc6764a31cb557dc684882a9e6dff9cc
#
_cell.length_a   1.000
_cell.length_b   1.000
_cell.length_c   1.000
_cell.angle_alpha   90.00
_cell.angle_beta   90.00
_cell.angle_gamma   90.00
#
_symmetry.space_group_name_H-M   'P 1'
#
loop_
_entity.id
_entity.type
_entity.pdbx_description
1 polymer ?
#
loop_
_entity_poly.entity_id
_entity_poly.type
_entity_poly.pdbx_seq_one_letter_code
_entity_poly.pdbx_strand_id
1 'polypeptide(L)'
;DDQGRKIDAEGRIRDWWTAEDAARFNAKAKEFGAQYAAIPIAGTFVDPELTMGENIADFAGLEIAYDGYRKSLGGKEAPVIAGLTGDQRFFLGYAQVWRSKSREDALKSQIAQGPH
;
A
#
# COMPACT_ATOMS: atom_id res chain seq x y z
N ASP A 1 -0.96 -4.36 7.65
CA ASP A 1 -1.96 -4.47 8.72
C ASP A 1 -1.74 -3.39 9.77
N ASP A 2 -2.75 -2.56 9.98
CA ASP A 2 -2.75 -1.45 10.97
C ASP A 2 -3.45 -1.84 12.29
N GLN A 3 -4.07 -3.03 12.37
CA GLN A 3 -4.87 -3.48 13.50
C GLN A 3 -4.25 -4.67 14.28
N GLY A 4 -3.16 -5.25 13.79
CA GLY A 4 -2.51 -6.42 14.41
C GLY A 4 -2.09 -6.20 15.86
N ARG A 5 -1.83 -4.96 16.26
CA ARG A 5 -1.54 -4.59 17.65
C ARG A 5 -2.66 -4.90 18.65
N LYS A 6 -3.88 -5.09 18.17
CA LYS A 6 -5.05 -5.38 19.01
C LYS A 6 -5.23 -6.87 19.33
N ILE A 7 -4.37 -7.73 18.79
CA ILE A 7 -4.37 -9.17 19.03
C ILE A 7 -2.99 -9.56 19.55
N ASP A 8 -2.91 -10.12 20.75
CA ASP A 8 -1.64 -10.56 21.33
C ASP A 8 -1.13 -11.90 20.77
N ALA A 9 0.06 -12.30 21.18
CA ALA A 9 0.69 -13.53 20.70
C ALA A 9 -0.09 -14.82 21.04
N GLU A 10 -0.98 -14.76 22.02
CA GLU A 10 -1.87 -15.86 22.43
C GLU A 10 -3.24 -15.79 21.75
N GLY A 11 -3.43 -14.84 20.80
CA GLY A 11 -4.69 -14.67 20.06
C GLY A 11 -5.81 -13.98 20.84
N ARG A 12 -5.50 -13.34 21.93
CA ARG A 12 -6.49 -12.61 22.75
C ARG A 12 -6.63 -11.17 22.25
N ILE A 13 -7.85 -10.63 22.30
CA ILE A 13 -8.13 -9.23 21.98
C ILE A 13 -7.55 -8.37 23.11
N ARG A 14 -6.39 -7.78 22.85
CA ARG A 14 -5.67 -6.91 23.77
C ARG A 14 -4.72 -6.01 23.00
N ASP A 15 -4.75 -4.71 23.25
CA ASP A 15 -3.73 -3.80 22.73
C ASP A 15 -2.42 -4.06 23.49
N TRP A 16 -1.43 -4.63 22.79
CA TRP A 16 -0.15 -5.04 23.40
C TRP A 16 0.97 -4.03 23.15
N TRP A 17 0.72 -3.01 22.35
CA TRP A 17 1.69 -1.96 22.13
C TRP A 17 1.75 -1.00 23.32
N THR A 18 2.89 -0.33 23.51
CA THR A 18 2.97 0.80 24.41
C THR A 18 2.19 2.00 23.85
N ALA A 19 1.75 2.89 24.70
CA ALA A 19 1.09 4.13 24.26
C ALA A 19 1.99 4.96 23.34
N GLU A 20 3.31 4.95 23.60
CA GLU A 20 4.30 5.66 22.79
C GLU A 20 4.47 5.03 21.39
N ASP A 21 4.53 3.71 21.29
CA ASP A 21 4.62 3.02 20.00
C ASP A 21 3.35 3.25 19.17
N ALA A 22 2.20 3.17 19.80
CA ALA A 22 0.92 3.46 19.15
C ALA A 22 0.87 4.90 18.63
N ALA A 23 1.32 5.87 19.42
CA ALA A 23 1.35 7.28 19.01
C ALA A 23 2.31 7.51 17.81
N ARG A 24 3.51 6.90 17.84
CA ARG A 24 4.48 6.98 16.75
C ARG A 24 3.94 6.35 15.46
N PHE A 25 3.32 5.18 15.57
CA PHE A 25 2.70 4.51 14.43
C PHE A 25 1.57 5.37 13.83
N ASN A 26 0.66 5.85 14.67
CA ASN A 26 -0.47 6.65 14.21
C ASN A 26 -0.02 7.95 13.52
N ALA A 27 1.03 8.59 14.01
CA ALA A 27 1.58 9.79 13.37
C ALA A 27 2.10 9.50 11.95
N LYS A 28 2.88 8.43 11.78
CA LYS A 28 3.38 7.99 10.47
C LYS A 28 2.26 7.52 9.54
N ALA A 29 1.30 6.77 10.05
CA ALA A 29 0.14 6.32 9.28
C ALA A 29 -0.68 7.50 8.76
N LYS A 30 -0.89 8.53 9.58
CA LYS A 30 -1.57 9.77 9.18
C LYS A 30 -0.82 10.50 8.05
N GLU A 31 0.49 10.63 8.17
CA GLU A 31 1.34 11.22 7.13
C GLU A 31 1.28 10.41 5.83
N PHE A 32 1.43 9.10 5.93
CA PHE A 32 1.31 8.19 4.79
C PHE A 32 -0.06 8.25 4.12
N GLY A 33 -1.14 8.25 4.91
CA GLY A 33 -2.52 8.30 4.41
C GLY A 33 -2.88 9.62 3.73
N ALA A 34 -2.25 10.73 4.12
CA ALA A 34 -2.57 12.05 3.57
C ALA A 34 -2.38 12.13 2.04
N GLN A 35 -1.45 11.39 1.46
CA GLN A 35 -1.24 11.34 0.02
C GLN A 35 -2.44 10.72 -0.72
N TYR A 36 -3.09 9.70 -0.15
CA TYR A 36 -4.27 9.06 -0.74
C TYR A 36 -5.51 9.95 -0.64
N ALA A 37 -5.68 10.65 0.48
CA ALA A 37 -6.77 11.60 0.69
C ALA A 37 -6.73 12.79 -0.29
N ALA A 38 -5.56 13.08 -0.88
CA ALA A 38 -5.39 14.19 -1.81
C ALA A 38 -5.79 13.85 -3.26
N ILE A 39 -6.05 12.56 -3.58
CA ILE A 39 -6.31 12.11 -4.95
C ILE A 39 -7.82 11.95 -5.15
N PRO A 40 -8.47 12.77 -6.00
CA PRO A 40 -9.87 12.58 -6.32
C PRO A 40 -10.08 11.42 -7.30
N ILE A 41 -11.06 10.57 -7.02
CA ILE A 41 -11.45 9.44 -7.87
C ILE A 41 -12.96 9.51 -8.09
N ALA A 42 -13.41 9.56 -9.34
CA ALA A 42 -14.83 9.64 -9.71
C ALA A 42 -15.60 10.77 -8.97
N GLY A 43 -14.94 11.91 -8.73
CA GLY A 43 -15.54 13.06 -8.05
C GLY A 43 -15.68 12.95 -6.54
N THR A 44 -15.05 11.92 -5.92
CA THR A 44 -14.98 11.71 -4.47
C THR A 44 -13.53 11.51 -4.04
N PHE A 45 -13.30 11.34 -2.74
CA PHE A 45 -11.99 11.06 -2.17
C PHE A 45 -12.01 9.73 -1.43
N VAL A 46 -10.87 9.06 -1.44
CA VAL A 46 -10.66 7.84 -0.64
C VAL A 46 -10.52 8.23 0.83
N ASP A 47 -11.16 7.48 1.73
CA ASP A 47 -10.93 7.60 3.15
C ASP A 47 -9.61 6.90 3.52
N PRO A 48 -8.56 7.65 3.92
CA PRO A 48 -7.27 7.09 4.22
C PRO A 48 -7.26 6.20 5.47
N GLU A 49 -8.20 6.36 6.39
CA GLU A 49 -8.30 5.49 7.57
C GLU A 49 -8.87 4.13 7.18
N LEU A 50 -9.87 4.11 6.31
CA LEU A 50 -10.50 2.88 5.80
C LEU A 50 -9.52 2.03 4.97
N THR A 51 -8.68 2.67 4.17
CA THR A 51 -7.75 1.98 3.26
C THR A 51 -6.36 1.76 3.84
N MET A 52 -6.09 2.21 5.07
CA MET A 52 -4.74 2.25 5.66
C MET A 52 -4.06 0.89 5.69
N GLY A 53 -4.76 -0.15 6.13
CA GLY A 53 -4.18 -1.49 6.26
C GLY A 53 -3.69 -2.02 4.93
N GLU A 54 -4.50 -1.89 3.89
CA GLU A 54 -4.18 -2.35 2.54
C GLU A 54 -3.07 -1.51 1.90
N ASN A 55 -3.14 -0.18 2.05
CA ASN A 55 -2.10 0.71 1.53
C ASN A 55 -0.71 0.44 2.15
N ILE A 56 -0.66 0.16 3.47
CA ILE A 56 0.58 -0.25 4.14
C ILE A 56 1.06 -1.60 3.62
N ALA A 57 0.16 -2.57 3.45
CA ALA A 57 0.50 -3.90 2.95
C ALA A 57 1.05 -3.85 1.52
N ASP A 58 0.41 -3.09 0.63
CA ASP A 58 0.86 -2.89 -0.75
C ASP A 58 2.24 -2.21 -0.80
N PHE A 59 2.42 -1.15 -0.04
CA PHE A 59 3.69 -0.42 0.02
C PHE A 59 4.83 -1.34 0.52
N ALA A 60 4.63 -2.01 1.66
CA ALA A 60 5.64 -2.89 2.23
C ALA A 60 5.92 -4.10 1.33
N GLY A 61 4.89 -4.68 0.73
CA GLY A 61 5.02 -5.81 -0.19
C GLY A 61 5.81 -5.43 -1.45
N LEU A 62 5.53 -4.25 -2.01
CA LEU A 62 6.25 -3.75 -3.18
C LEU A 62 7.72 -3.45 -2.86
N GLU A 63 8.01 -2.88 -1.69
CA GLU A 63 9.37 -2.59 -1.24
C GLU A 63 10.19 -3.87 -1.07
N ILE A 64 9.62 -4.89 -0.39
CA ILE A 64 10.26 -6.21 -0.23
C ILE A 64 10.48 -6.89 -1.58
N ALA A 65 9.50 -6.83 -2.49
CA ALA A 65 9.62 -7.42 -3.82
C ALA A 65 10.71 -6.72 -4.65
N TYR A 66 10.81 -5.40 -4.54
CA TYR A 66 11.86 -4.62 -5.21
C TYR A 66 13.25 -4.97 -4.68
N ASP A 67 13.40 -5.10 -3.37
CA ASP A 67 14.66 -5.57 -2.77
C ASP A 67 15.05 -6.97 -3.24
N GLY A 68 14.07 -7.87 -3.32
CA GLY A 68 14.26 -9.21 -3.88
C GLY A 68 14.73 -9.15 -5.35
N TYR A 69 14.07 -8.31 -6.15
CA TYR A 69 14.46 -8.07 -7.53
C TYR A 69 15.90 -7.55 -7.64
N ARG A 70 16.28 -6.52 -6.88
CA ARG A 70 17.64 -5.97 -6.89
C ARG A 70 18.69 -7.01 -6.46
N LYS A 71 18.39 -7.81 -5.44
CA LYS A 71 19.26 -8.92 -5.01
C LYS A 71 19.44 -9.97 -6.10
N SER A 72 18.40 -10.30 -6.86
CA SER A 72 18.46 -11.29 -7.96
C SER A 72 19.41 -10.87 -9.08
N LEU A 73 19.65 -9.57 -9.25
CA LEU A 73 20.60 -9.05 -10.24
C LEU A 73 22.08 -9.25 -9.85
N GLY A 74 22.36 -9.65 -8.61
CA GLY A 74 23.72 -9.93 -8.14
C GLY A 74 24.66 -8.72 -8.25
N GLY A 75 24.15 -7.51 -8.03
CA GLY A 75 24.91 -6.26 -8.15
C GLY A 75 25.10 -5.75 -9.58
N LYS A 76 24.48 -6.41 -10.56
CA LYS A 76 24.49 -5.96 -11.97
C LYS A 76 23.28 -5.10 -12.28
N GLU A 77 23.39 -4.28 -13.30
CA GLU A 77 22.23 -3.58 -13.86
C GLU A 77 21.45 -4.49 -14.81
N ALA A 78 20.13 -4.42 -14.73
CA ALA A 78 19.26 -5.11 -15.68
C ALA A 78 19.36 -4.44 -17.06
N PRO A 79 19.23 -5.20 -18.16
CA PRO A 79 19.28 -4.62 -19.50
C PRO A 79 18.13 -3.63 -19.72
N VAL A 80 18.39 -2.59 -20.48
CA VAL A 80 17.35 -1.70 -21.02
C VAL A 80 16.61 -2.44 -22.13
N ILE A 81 15.29 -2.57 -22.03
CA ILE A 81 14.42 -3.24 -22.99
C ILE A 81 13.30 -2.29 -23.39
N ALA A 82 13.10 -2.08 -24.68
CA ALA A 82 12.12 -1.14 -25.22
C ALA A 82 12.26 0.28 -24.65
N GLY A 83 13.48 0.72 -24.38
CA GLY A 83 13.76 2.04 -23.81
C GLY A 83 13.53 2.15 -22.30
N LEU A 84 13.16 1.07 -21.61
CA LEU A 84 12.86 1.05 -20.18
C LEU A 84 13.98 0.36 -19.40
N THR A 85 14.42 0.97 -18.31
CA THR A 85 15.34 0.35 -17.35
C THR A 85 14.67 -0.83 -16.64
N GLY A 86 15.45 -1.66 -15.97
CA GLY A 86 14.93 -2.76 -15.17
C GLY A 86 13.97 -2.28 -14.07
N ASP A 87 14.33 -1.21 -13.38
CA ASP A 87 13.50 -0.63 -12.32
C ASP A 87 12.18 -0.06 -12.87
N GLN A 88 12.23 0.63 -14.01
CA GLN A 88 11.01 1.12 -14.67
C GLN A 88 10.10 -0.05 -15.08
N ARG A 89 10.64 -1.14 -15.59
CA ARG A 89 9.83 -2.33 -15.93
C ARG A 89 9.24 -3.00 -14.69
N PHE A 90 9.99 -3.04 -13.58
CA PHE A 90 9.48 -3.59 -12.33
C PHE A 90 8.23 -2.83 -11.86
N PHE A 91 8.30 -1.51 -11.75
CA PHE A 91 7.16 -0.70 -11.31
C PHE A 91 6.00 -0.68 -12.32
N LEU A 92 6.29 -0.67 -13.61
CA LEU A 92 5.24 -0.81 -14.64
C LEU A 92 4.55 -2.17 -14.57
N GLY A 93 5.28 -3.25 -14.29
CA GLY A 93 4.71 -4.58 -14.08
C GLY A 93 3.72 -4.59 -12.92
N TYR A 94 4.07 -3.97 -11.81
CA TYR A 94 3.15 -3.81 -10.68
C TYR A 94 1.91 -2.98 -11.04
N ALA A 95 2.12 -1.83 -11.68
CA ALA A 95 1.02 -0.96 -12.10
C ALA A 95 0.03 -1.64 -13.06
N GLN A 96 0.49 -2.58 -13.90
CA GLN A 96 -0.37 -3.32 -14.82
C GLN A 96 -1.36 -4.25 -14.12
N VAL A 97 -1.03 -4.77 -12.94
CA VAL A 97 -1.93 -5.61 -12.12
C VAL A 97 -3.18 -4.82 -11.73
N TRP A 98 -3.01 -3.55 -11.43
CA TRP A 98 -4.08 -2.66 -10.98
C TRP A 98 -4.84 -1.97 -12.12
N ARG A 99 -4.43 -2.19 -13.37
CA ARG A 99 -5.08 -1.58 -14.53
C ARG A 99 -6.45 -2.21 -14.79
N SER A 100 -7.46 -1.64 -14.19
CA SER A 100 -8.86 -2.04 -14.35
C SER A 100 -9.70 -0.87 -14.86
N LYS A 101 -10.90 -1.19 -15.34
CA LYS A 101 -11.90 -0.19 -15.74
C LYS A 101 -13.25 -0.59 -15.16
N SER A 102 -13.80 0.24 -14.31
CA SER A 102 -15.09 0.06 -13.69
C SER A 102 -16.08 1.12 -14.19
N ARG A 103 -17.37 0.83 -14.08
CA ARG A 103 -18.41 1.86 -14.23
C ARG A 103 -18.32 2.83 -13.06
N GLU A 104 -18.62 4.10 -13.30
CA GLU A 104 -18.46 5.15 -12.28
C GLU A 104 -19.26 4.85 -11.01
N ASP A 105 -20.51 4.40 -11.13
CA ASP A 105 -21.34 4.07 -9.96
C ASP A 105 -20.77 2.91 -9.16
N ALA A 106 -20.24 1.89 -9.83
CA ALA A 106 -19.58 0.75 -9.17
C ALA A 106 -18.31 1.21 -8.44
N LEU A 107 -17.52 2.08 -9.06
CA LEU A 107 -16.32 2.64 -8.46
C LEU A 107 -16.65 3.50 -7.22
N LYS A 108 -17.67 4.36 -7.29
CA LYS A 108 -18.14 5.13 -6.13
C LYS A 108 -18.59 4.24 -4.98
N SER A 109 -19.34 3.17 -5.31
CA SER A 109 -19.77 2.18 -4.31
C SER A 109 -18.59 1.46 -3.66
N GLN A 110 -17.60 1.07 -4.44
CA GLN A 110 -16.39 0.44 -3.97
C GLN A 110 -15.61 1.36 -3.01
N ILE A 111 -15.42 2.63 -3.40
CA ILE A 111 -14.72 3.63 -2.57
C ILE A 111 -15.43 3.84 -1.22
N ALA A 112 -16.77 3.81 -1.22
CA ALA A 112 -17.56 4.00 0.00
C ALA A 112 -17.56 2.78 0.94
N GLN A 113 -17.32 1.57 0.44
CA GLN A 113 -17.51 0.32 1.17
C GLN A 113 -16.22 -0.42 1.50
N GLY A 114 -15.18 -0.22 0.74
CA GLY A 114 -14.04 -1.10 0.74
C GLY A 114 -12.74 -0.51 1.19
N PRO A 115 -11.87 -1.35 1.75
CA PRO A 115 -10.48 -1.01 2.00
C PRO A 115 -9.62 -1.02 0.72
N HIS A 116 -10.19 -1.45 -0.40
CA HIS A 116 -9.52 -1.57 -1.71
C HIS A 116 -10.05 -0.59 -2.74
#